data_81326042304a2c5e87996c6faa6d6173
#
_entry.id   81326042304a2c5e87996c6faa6d6173
#
_cell.length_a   1.000
_cell.length_b   1.000
_cell.length_c   1.000
_cell.angle_alpha   90.00
_cell.angle_beta   90.00
_cell.angle_gamma   90.00
#
_symmetry.space_group_name_H-M   'P 1'
#
loop_
_entity.id
_entity.type
_entity.pdbx_description
1 polymer ?
#
loop_
_entity_poly.entity_id
_entity_poly.type
_entity_poly.pdbx_seq_one_letter_code
_entity_poly.pdbx_strand_id
1 'polypeptide(L)'
;MKRAFIMTMDSFGIGATEDAEKFGDVGADTLGHIAEACAKGEADNGRKGPLNVPNLTRLGLAKAHEGSTGFIPAGMDGNAEVIGAYAWAHEMSSGKDSLSGHWEIAGVPVLFEMGYFKDLENSFPQELLDKLVERANLPGYLGNCRASGTTILDRLGEEHMKTGKPIFYTSEASVFQIAAHEETFGLDKLYELCEIAREELTNGGYNIGRVIARPFIGDKAGNFQRTGNRRDLAQEPGGPTVLQKLVDEKHGQVVGVGKIADIYANRGITKKVKATGLDALFDATIKEMKEAGDNTIVFTCFVDFDSLWGHRRDVAGYAAGLELFDRRLPELMALLRDDDILILTADHGCDPTWKGEDHTREHIPVLVYGPKVKPGSLGHRETFADIGQTLAKYFGTSDMEYGKAMF
;
A
#
# COMPACT_ATOMS: atom_id res chain seq x y z
N MET A 1 -22.34 -18.74 -5.23
CA MET A 1 -21.60 -18.10 -4.10
C MET A 1 -20.40 -17.40 -4.71
N LYS A 2 -20.25 -16.09 -4.48
CA LYS A 2 -19.18 -15.30 -5.09
C LYS A 2 -18.22 -14.80 -4.03
N ARG A 3 -16.94 -15.16 -4.17
CA ARG A 3 -15.87 -14.70 -3.28
C ARG A 3 -14.66 -14.31 -4.11
N ALA A 4 -14.03 -13.22 -3.77
CA ALA A 4 -12.78 -12.77 -4.40
C ALA A 4 -11.68 -12.63 -3.35
N PHE A 5 -10.51 -13.09 -3.70
CA PHE A 5 -9.32 -13.05 -2.85
C PHE A 5 -8.25 -12.24 -3.56
N ILE A 6 -7.84 -11.11 -2.97
CA ILE A 6 -6.89 -10.17 -3.57
C ILE A 6 -5.63 -10.16 -2.73
N MET A 7 -4.52 -10.53 -3.35
CA MET A 7 -3.20 -10.57 -2.73
C MET A 7 -2.33 -9.49 -3.38
N THR A 8 -2.04 -8.43 -2.66
CA THR A 8 -1.09 -7.41 -3.11
C THR A 8 0.30 -7.77 -2.60
N MET A 9 1.20 -8.10 -3.53
CA MET A 9 2.62 -8.15 -3.26
C MET A 9 3.15 -6.71 -3.33
N ASP A 10 3.19 -6.05 -2.18
CA ASP A 10 3.51 -4.62 -2.08
C ASP A 10 4.85 -4.31 -2.78
N SER A 11 4.84 -3.35 -3.68
CA SER A 11 6.00 -2.92 -4.48
C SER A 11 6.46 -3.84 -5.62
N PHE A 12 5.72 -4.89 -5.96
CA PHE A 12 6.17 -5.86 -6.95
C PHE A 12 5.88 -5.44 -8.40
N GLY A 13 6.65 -4.48 -8.90
CA GLY A 13 6.59 -4.04 -10.29
C GLY A 13 7.19 -5.03 -11.29
N ILE A 14 6.81 -4.89 -12.56
CA ILE A 14 7.26 -5.74 -13.67
C ILE A 14 7.74 -4.93 -14.88
N GLY A 15 8.40 -3.81 -14.64
CA GLY A 15 9.02 -2.99 -15.67
C GLY A 15 8.44 -1.59 -15.79
N ALA A 16 9.32 -0.62 -16.07
CA ALA A 16 8.98 0.80 -16.17
C ALA A 16 7.83 1.05 -17.15
N THR A 17 6.93 1.96 -16.76
CA THR A 17 5.83 2.42 -17.62
C THR A 17 6.32 3.45 -18.62
N GLU A 18 5.46 3.78 -19.59
CA GLU A 18 5.73 4.75 -20.64
C GLU A 18 5.98 6.16 -20.07
N ASP A 19 5.40 6.47 -18.91
CA ASP A 19 5.56 7.76 -18.23
C ASP A 19 6.64 7.77 -17.11
N ALA A 20 7.43 6.71 -17.01
CA ALA A 20 8.48 6.57 -15.99
C ALA A 20 9.52 7.70 -16.02
N GLU A 21 9.71 8.36 -17.17
CA GLU A 21 10.61 9.52 -17.33
C GLU A 21 10.23 10.65 -16.36
N LYS A 22 8.94 10.89 -16.14
CA LYS A 22 8.44 11.93 -15.23
C LYS A 22 8.89 11.70 -13.77
N PHE A 23 9.22 10.47 -13.43
CA PHE A 23 9.64 10.04 -12.08
C PHE A 23 11.15 9.78 -11.98
N GLY A 24 11.88 9.85 -13.11
CA GLY A 24 13.28 9.45 -13.16
C GLY A 24 13.52 7.95 -13.08
N ASP A 25 12.52 7.15 -13.45
CA ASP A 25 12.48 5.70 -13.26
C ASP A 25 12.58 4.92 -14.59
N VAL A 26 13.02 5.55 -15.66
CA VAL A 26 13.25 4.87 -16.94
C VAL A 26 14.24 3.72 -16.76
N GLY A 27 13.80 2.51 -17.11
CA GLY A 27 14.60 1.30 -16.98
C GLY A 27 14.44 0.56 -15.65
N ALA A 28 13.64 1.06 -14.70
CA ALA A 28 13.29 0.34 -13.49
C ALA A 28 12.53 -0.95 -13.85
N ASP A 29 12.86 -2.04 -13.18
CA ASP A 29 12.22 -3.34 -13.39
C ASP A 29 12.44 -4.23 -12.16
N THR A 30 11.54 -4.15 -11.23
CA THR A 30 11.65 -4.88 -9.96
C THR A 30 11.84 -6.38 -10.19
N LEU A 31 10.92 -7.04 -10.90
CA LEU A 31 11.04 -8.48 -11.18
C LEU A 31 12.25 -8.80 -12.06
N GLY A 32 12.44 -8.06 -13.15
CA GLY A 32 13.49 -8.35 -14.11
C GLY A 32 14.88 -8.25 -13.51
N HIS A 33 15.15 -7.21 -12.72
CA HIS A 33 16.45 -7.02 -12.08
C HIS A 33 16.71 -8.00 -10.92
N ILE A 34 15.68 -8.38 -10.15
CA ILE A 34 15.79 -9.45 -9.16
C ILE A 34 16.14 -10.78 -9.84
N ALA A 35 15.43 -11.14 -10.90
CA ALA A 35 15.67 -12.37 -11.66
C ALA A 35 17.07 -12.39 -12.29
N GLU A 36 17.53 -11.26 -12.82
CA GLU A 36 18.88 -11.12 -13.38
C GLU A 36 19.95 -11.31 -12.31
N ALA A 37 19.82 -10.67 -11.14
CA ALA A 37 20.75 -10.83 -10.03
C ALA A 37 20.80 -12.29 -9.53
N CYS A 38 19.64 -12.94 -9.44
CA CYS A 38 19.58 -14.36 -9.08
C CYS A 38 20.31 -15.26 -10.10
N ALA A 39 20.08 -15.03 -11.39
CA ALA A 39 20.72 -15.81 -12.46
C ALA A 39 22.24 -15.63 -12.49
N LYS A 40 22.74 -14.46 -12.10
CA LYS A 40 24.19 -14.15 -11.99
C LYS A 40 24.83 -14.63 -10.69
N GLY A 41 24.06 -15.16 -9.74
CA GLY A 41 24.55 -15.53 -8.40
C GLY A 41 24.82 -14.34 -7.46
N GLU A 42 24.34 -13.16 -7.81
CA GLU A 42 24.51 -11.93 -7.01
C GLU A 42 23.50 -11.82 -5.86
N ALA A 43 22.50 -12.69 -5.83
CA ALA A 43 21.47 -12.78 -4.80
C ALA A 43 21.57 -14.07 -3.96
N ASP A 44 22.72 -14.70 -3.89
CA ASP A 44 22.97 -15.93 -3.14
C ASP A 44 23.31 -15.62 -1.67
N ASN A 45 22.31 -15.09 -0.95
CA ASN A 45 22.39 -14.82 0.48
C ASN A 45 21.09 -15.32 1.14
N GLY A 46 21.18 -16.44 1.86
CA GLY A 46 20.01 -17.11 2.44
C GLY A 46 19.16 -17.89 1.43
N ARG A 47 19.53 -17.85 0.18
CA ARG A 47 18.97 -18.59 -0.96
C ARG A 47 20.07 -18.81 -2.01
N LYS A 48 19.80 -19.58 -3.08
CA LYS A 48 20.80 -19.87 -4.10
C LYS A 48 20.19 -20.10 -5.48
N GLY A 49 20.93 -19.67 -6.51
CA GLY A 49 20.63 -19.94 -7.91
C GLY A 49 19.57 -19.02 -8.52
N PRO A 50 19.09 -19.33 -9.73
CA PRO A 50 18.05 -18.56 -10.41
C PRO A 50 16.79 -18.43 -9.56
N LEU A 51 16.02 -17.36 -9.80
CA LEU A 51 14.74 -17.13 -9.12
C LEU A 51 13.77 -18.29 -9.37
N ASN A 52 13.35 -18.95 -8.31
CA ASN A 52 12.52 -20.15 -8.39
C ASN A 52 11.08 -19.86 -7.92
N VAL A 53 10.22 -19.48 -8.88
CA VAL A 53 8.82 -19.14 -8.65
C VAL A 53 7.89 -19.86 -9.65
N PRO A 54 7.85 -21.20 -9.63
CA PRO A 54 7.15 -22.00 -10.64
C PRO A 54 5.63 -21.79 -10.62
N ASN A 55 5.03 -21.56 -9.45
CA ASN A 55 3.58 -21.36 -9.34
C ASN A 55 3.16 -19.99 -9.92
N LEU A 56 3.88 -18.92 -9.61
CA LEU A 56 3.66 -17.60 -10.21
C LEU A 56 3.89 -17.63 -11.73
N THR A 57 4.89 -18.38 -12.19
CA THR A 57 5.16 -18.57 -13.60
C THR A 57 3.99 -19.25 -14.30
N ARG A 58 3.41 -20.29 -13.73
CA ARG A 58 2.21 -20.96 -14.25
C ARG A 58 0.96 -20.07 -14.23
N LEU A 59 0.88 -19.11 -13.33
CA LEU A 59 -0.21 -18.12 -13.34
C LEU A 59 -0.03 -17.03 -14.41
N GLY A 60 1.12 -16.97 -15.07
CA GLY A 60 1.38 -16.05 -16.16
C GLY A 60 2.35 -14.92 -15.84
N LEU A 61 3.05 -14.94 -14.69
CA LEU A 61 3.94 -13.85 -14.27
C LEU A 61 5.03 -13.54 -15.31
N ALA A 62 5.73 -14.55 -15.82
CA ALA A 62 6.77 -14.35 -16.83
C ALA A 62 6.22 -13.74 -18.13
N LYS A 63 5.01 -14.15 -18.51
CA LYS A 63 4.31 -13.61 -19.69
C LYS A 63 3.81 -12.19 -19.48
N ALA A 64 3.33 -11.86 -18.30
CA ALA A 64 2.95 -10.48 -17.95
C ALA A 64 4.18 -9.56 -18.02
N HIS A 65 5.32 -9.98 -17.47
CA HIS A 65 6.57 -9.25 -17.58
C HIS A 65 7.05 -9.11 -19.05
N GLU A 66 6.95 -10.17 -19.84
CA GLU A 66 7.26 -10.10 -21.28
C GLU A 66 6.37 -9.06 -22.00
N GLY A 67 5.08 -9.02 -21.65
CA GLY A 67 4.16 -8.00 -22.19
C GLY A 67 4.57 -6.58 -21.82
N SER A 68 5.04 -6.36 -20.61
CA SER A 68 5.51 -5.07 -20.11
C SER A 68 6.85 -4.64 -20.72
N THR A 69 7.81 -5.55 -20.83
CA THR A 69 9.23 -5.23 -21.13
C THR A 69 9.71 -5.73 -22.48
N GLY A 70 9.02 -6.69 -23.08
CA GLY A 70 9.43 -7.33 -24.33
C GLY A 70 10.34 -8.55 -24.16
N PHE A 71 10.67 -8.97 -22.93
CA PHE A 71 11.52 -10.13 -22.68
C PHE A 71 11.05 -10.94 -21.45
N ILE A 72 11.44 -12.22 -21.41
CA ILE A 72 11.20 -13.10 -20.26
C ILE A 72 12.27 -12.81 -19.19
N PRO A 73 11.91 -12.73 -17.90
CA PRO A 73 12.91 -12.55 -16.84
C PRO A 73 13.96 -13.66 -16.85
N ALA A 74 15.22 -13.31 -16.58
CA ALA A 74 16.33 -14.25 -16.57
C ALA A 74 16.06 -15.44 -15.63
N GLY A 75 16.29 -16.65 -16.09
CA GLY A 75 16.09 -17.88 -15.31
C GLY A 75 14.63 -18.33 -15.13
N MET A 76 13.65 -17.59 -15.62
CA MET A 76 12.25 -18.01 -15.62
C MET A 76 11.88 -18.76 -16.90
N ASP A 77 10.95 -19.72 -16.79
CA ASP A 77 10.51 -20.54 -17.93
C ASP A 77 9.40 -19.84 -18.72
N GLY A 78 9.78 -19.26 -19.87
CA GLY A 78 8.84 -18.65 -20.82
C GLY A 78 7.92 -19.62 -21.56
N ASN A 79 8.20 -20.92 -21.49
CA ASN A 79 7.42 -21.97 -22.16
C ASN A 79 6.53 -22.76 -21.18
N ALA A 80 6.51 -22.39 -19.90
CA ALA A 80 5.64 -23.04 -18.94
C ALA A 80 4.17 -22.93 -19.36
N GLU A 81 3.40 -24.00 -19.14
CA GLU A 81 1.95 -23.97 -19.33
C GLU A 81 1.32 -22.92 -18.40
N VAL A 82 0.59 -21.99 -18.99
CA VAL A 82 -0.11 -20.95 -18.25
C VAL A 82 -1.52 -21.41 -17.91
N ILE A 83 -1.82 -21.48 -16.62
CA ILE A 83 -3.13 -21.90 -16.07
C ILE A 83 -3.97 -20.72 -15.56
N GLY A 84 -3.40 -19.52 -15.49
CA GLY A 84 -4.09 -18.30 -15.07
C GLY A 84 -4.32 -17.34 -16.24
N ALA A 85 -5.15 -16.33 -15.99
CA ALA A 85 -5.26 -15.17 -16.86
C ALA A 85 -4.31 -14.08 -16.36
N TYR A 86 -3.61 -13.42 -17.28
CA TYR A 86 -2.56 -12.46 -16.91
C TYR A 86 -2.64 -11.16 -17.71
N ALA A 87 -2.31 -10.08 -17.05
CA ALA A 87 -2.18 -8.75 -17.62
C ALA A 87 -1.01 -8.01 -17.00
N TRP A 88 -0.65 -6.90 -17.63
CA TRP A 88 0.23 -5.88 -17.05
C TRP A 88 -0.50 -4.55 -17.11
N ALA A 89 -0.54 -3.85 -15.99
CA ALA A 89 -1.36 -2.65 -15.84
C ALA A 89 -0.50 -1.41 -15.59
N HIS A 90 -0.87 -0.34 -16.28
CA HIS A 90 -0.32 1.00 -16.11
C HIS A 90 -1.07 1.72 -14.99
N GLU A 91 -0.37 2.53 -14.20
CA GLU A 91 -0.98 3.35 -13.18
C GLU A 91 -1.48 4.68 -13.77
N MET A 92 -2.77 4.96 -13.61
CA MET A 92 -3.38 6.23 -14.01
C MET A 92 -3.14 7.34 -12.98
N SER A 93 -3.01 6.96 -11.69
CA SER A 93 -2.76 7.91 -10.61
C SER A 93 -1.49 8.71 -10.82
N SER A 94 -1.47 9.94 -10.33
CA SER A 94 -0.35 10.87 -10.49
C SER A 94 0.86 10.52 -9.61
N GLY A 95 0.69 9.70 -8.57
CA GLY A 95 1.75 9.22 -7.69
C GLY A 95 2.25 7.83 -8.02
N LYS A 96 3.18 7.34 -7.20
CA LYS A 96 3.69 5.97 -7.21
C LYS A 96 3.77 5.40 -5.78
N ASP A 97 2.86 5.83 -4.93
CA ASP A 97 2.78 5.47 -3.52
C ASP A 97 1.70 4.40 -3.27
N SER A 98 1.77 3.77 -2.09
CA SER A 98 0.85 2.67 -1.75
C SER A 98 -0.62 3.08 -1.67
N LEU A 99 -0.93 4.31 -1.24
CA LEU A 99 -2.31 4.80 -1.20
C LEU A 99 -2.87 4.90 -2.62
N SER A 100 -2.15 5.61 -3.51
CA SER A 100 -2.55 5.80 -4.89
C SER A 100 -2.75 4.48 -5.62
N GLY A 101 -1.81 3.55 -5.50
CA GLY A 101 -1.88 2.24 -6.14
C GLY A 101 -3.06 1.40 -5.64
N HIS A 102 -3.24 1.30 -4.32
CA HIS A 102 -4.34 0.51 -3.75
C HIS A 102 -5.72 1.11 -4.04
N TRP A 103 -5.87 2.44 -3.94
CA TRP A 103 -7.15 3.06 -4.27
C TRP A 103 -7.52 2.86 -5.73
N GLU A 104 -6.54 2.93 -6.63
CA GLU A 104 -6.76 2.68 -8.06
C GLU A 104 -7.12 1.22 -8.32
N ILE A 105 -6.48 0.25 -7.65
CA ILE A 105 -6.87 -1.17 -7.70
C ILE A 105 -8.35 -1.33 -7.34
N ALA A 106 -8.83 -0.58 -6.37
CA ALA A 106 -10.24 -0.60 -5.96
C ALA A 106 -11.16 0.32 -6.78
N GLY A 107 -10.69 0.86 -7.91
CA GLY A 107 -11.47 1.62 -8.87
C GLY A 107 -11.47 3.13 -8.69
N VAL A 108 -10.65 3.69 -7.79
CA VAL A 108 -10.60 5.13 -7.49
C VAL A 108 -9.17 5.67 -7.67
N PRO A 109 -8.73 5.96 -8.90
CA PRO A 109 -7.42 6.54 -9.14
C PRO A 109 -7.28 7.92 -8.50
N VAL A 110 -6.06 8.26 -8.09
CA VAL A 110 -5.70 9.57 -7.54
C VAL A 110 -5.23 10.47 -8.67
N LEU A 111 -6.11 11.34 -9.16
CA LEU A 111 -5.85 12.22 -10.31
C LEU A 111 -5.40 13.62 -9.90
N PHE A 112 -5.09 13.82 -8.64
CA PHE A 112 -4.51 15.04 -8.08
C PHE A 112 -3.14 14.73 -7.47
N GLU A 113 -2.28 15.74 -7.40
CA GLU A 113 -1.01 15.58 -6.71
C GLU A 113 -1.19 15.56 -5.19
N MET A 114 -0.51 14.66 -4.51
CA MET A 114 -0.42 14.67 -3.05
C MET A 114 0.28 15.94 -2.60
N GLY A 115 -0.23 16.52 -1.54
CA GLY A 115 0.37 17.72 -0.94
C GLY A 115 1.58 17.38 -0.07
N TYR A 116 2.51 18.31 -0.02
CA TYR A 116 3.70 18.22 0.84
C TYR A 116 3.99 19.57 1.45
N PHE A 117 4.39 19.57 2.69
CA PHE A 117 4.91 20.76 3.35
C PHE A 117 6.43 20.81 3.15
N LYS A 118 6.89 21.58 2.15
CA LYS A 118 8.27 21.51 1.66
C LYS A 118 9.23 22.41 2.45
N ASP A 119 8.72 23.44 3.12
CA ASP A 119 9.55 24.38 3.86
C ASP A 119 10.12 23.74 5.14
N LEU A 120 11.39 24.02 5.42
CA LEU A 120 12.07 23.48 6.60
C LEU A 120 11.59 24.12 7.90
N GLU A 121 11.28 25.43 7.84
CA GLU A 121 10.70 26.20 8.93
C GLU A 121 9.43 26.89 8.45
N ASN A 122 8.50 27.15 9.35
CA ASN A 122 7.17 27.63 9.00
C ASN A 122 6.51 26.76 7.93
N SER A 123 6.64 25.45 8.11
CA SER A 123 6.23 24.46 7.12
C SER A 123 4.74 24.53 6.80
N PHE A 124 3.91 24.86 7.79
CA PHE A 124 2.45 24.87 7.65
C PHE A 124 1.92 26.29 7.45
N PRO A 125 0.90 26.46 6.58
CA PRO A 125 0.23 27.74 6.41
C PRO A 125 -0.36 28.27 7.73
N GLN A 126 -0.17 29.55 8.01
CA GLN A 126 -0.64 30.17 9.26
C GLN A 126 -2.16 30.03 9.43
N GLU A 127 -2.92 30.16 8.36
CA GLU A 127 -4.38 29.98 8.39
C GLU A 127 -4.79 28.59 8.90
N LEU A 128 -4.08 27.53 8.49
CA LEU A 128 -4.32 26.17 8.98
C LEU A 128 -4.06 26.09 10.49
N LEU A 129 -2.91 26.62 10.92
CA LEU A 129 -2.55 26.59 12.34
C LEU A 129 -3.53 27.36 13.22
N ASP A 130 -3.98 28.52 12.76
CA ASP A 130 -4.97 29.34 13.48
C ASP A 130 -6.30 28.61 13.65
N LYS A 131 -6.77 27.91 12.59
CA LYS A 131 -7.97 27.07 12.65
C LYS A 131 -7.84 25.92 13.63
N LEU A 132 -6.68 25.26 13.70
CA LEU A 132 -6.42 24.17 14.64
C LEU A 132 -6.42 24.69 16.09
N VAL A 133 -5.77 25.82 16.34
CA VAL A 133 -5.73 26.45 17.67
C VAL A 133 -7.14 26.82 18.11
N GLU A 134 -7.94 27.44 17.27
CA GLU A 134 -9.31 27.84 17.56
C GLU A 134 -10.22 26.60 17.80
N ARG A 135 -10.27 25.66 16.85
CA ARG A 135 -11.17 24.52 16.90
C ARG A 135 -10.87 23.55 18.05
N ALA A 136 -9.61 23.33 18.33
CA ALA A 136 -9.18 22.45 19.42
C ALA A 136 -8.99 23.17 20.76
N ASN A 137 -9.29 24.47 20.82
CA ASN A 137 -9.12 25.32 22.02
C ASN A 137 -7.73 25.17 22.64
N LEU A 138 -6.70 25.33 21.83
CA LEU A 138 -5.31 25.19 22.23
C LEU A 138 -4.74 26.52 22.77
N PRO A 139 -3.77 26.47 23.71
CA PRO A 139 -3.05 27.65 24.13
C PRO A 139 -2.07 28.21 23.06
N GLY A 140 -1.90 27.50 21.95
CA GLY A 140 -1.00 27.75 20.86
C GLY A 140 -0.40 26.44 20.37
N TYR A 141 0.70 26.54 19.65
CA TYR A 141 1.44 25.39 19.12
C TYR A 141 2.96 25.61 19.23
N LEU A 142 3.71 24.53 19.10
CA LEU A 142 5.17 24.51 18.99
C LEU A 142 5.59 23.82 17.68
N GLY A 143 6.83 24.03 17.27
CA GLY A 143 7.40 23.39 16.08
C GLY A 143 7.09 24.17 14.82
N ASN A 144 6.12 23.72 14.02
CA ASN A 144 5.85 24.23 12.68
C ASN A 144 7.08 24.13 11.76
N CYS A 145 7.70 22.94 11.74
CA CYS A 145 8.95 22.73 11.02
C CYS A 145 9.06 21.29 10.51
N ARG A 146 10.00 21.08 9.59
CA ARG A 146 10.44 19.73 9.22
C ARG A 146 11.46 19.24 10.25
N ALA A 147 11.23 18.04 10.82
CA ALA A 147 12.14 17.47 11.79
C ALA A 147 12.00 15.94 11.90
N SER A 148 13.02 15.28 12.43
CA SER A 148 12.88 13.92 12.91
C SER A 148 12.11 13.88 14.24
N GLY A 149 11.35 12.81 14.46
CA GLY A 149 10.50 12.71 15.64
C GLY A 149 11.25 12.62 16.97
N THR A 150 12.50 12.15 16.98
CA THR A 150 13.35 12.12 18.19
C THR A 150 13.95 13.49 18.47
N THR A 151 14.52 14.12 17.46
CA THR A 151 15.15 15.44 17.58
C THR A 151 14.17 16.51 18.07
N ILE A 152 12.92 16.49 17.55
CA ILE A 152 11.94 17.53 17.92
C ILE A 152 11.45 17.35 19.37
N LEU A 153 11.38 16.13 19.87
CA LEU A 153 11.01 15.90 21.27
C LEU A 153 12.08 16.43 22.23
N ASP A 154 13.35 16.20 21.94
CA ASP A 154 14.43 16.73 22.74
C ASP A 154 14.47 18.26 22.75
N ARG A 155 14.10 18.88 21.62
CA ARG A 155 14.07 20.33 21.49
C ARG A 155 12.88 21.00 22.15
N LEU A 156 11.68 20.41 22.06
CA LEU A 156 10.42 21.07 22.41
C LEU A 156 9.59 20.34 23.46
N GLY A 157 9.97 19.13 23.87
CA GLY A 157 9.17 18.30 24.77
C GLY A 157 8.95 18.95 26.16
N GLU A 158 9.98 19.55 26.74
CA GLU A 158 9.85 20.24 28.04
C GLU A 158 8.95 21.47 27.95
N GLU A 159 9.08 22.30 26.92
CA GLU A 159 8.21 23.44 26.69
C GLU A 159 6.75 23.01 26.46
N HIS A 160 6.54 21.94 25.68
CA HIS A 160 5.22 21.33 25.50
C HIS A 160 4.58 20.97 26.85
N MET A 161 5.29 20.25 27.70
CA MET A 161 4.77 19.85 29.01
C MET A 161 4.43 21.04 29.89
N LYS A 162 5.24 22.09 29.83
CA LYS A 162 5.08 23.32 30.63
C LYS A 162 3.91 24.20 30.14
N THR A 163 3.71 24.29 28.85
CA THR A 163 2.76 25.24 28.23
C THR A 163 1.45 24.58 27.80
N GLY A 164 1.41 23.27 27.61
CA GLY A 164 0.28 22.55 27.03
C GLY A 164 0.12 22.78 25.51
N LYS A 165 1.08 23.42 24.85
CA LYS A 165 1.07 23.61 23.39
C LYS A 165 1.54 22.36 22.68
N PRO A 166 0.72 21.72 21.79
CA PRO A 166 1.15 20.56 21.02
C PRO A 166 2.26 20.89 20.05
N ILE A 167 3.04 19.88 19.66
CA ILE A 167 4.15 20.03 18.73
C ILE A 167 3.69 19.59 17.33
N PHE A 168 3.68 20.55 16.38
CA PHE A 168 3.36 20.30 14.97
C PHE A 168 4.64 20.22 14.15
N TYR A 169 4.80 19.16 13.38
CA TYR A 169 5.96 18.98 12.51
C TYR A 169 5.65 18.09 11.32
N THR A 170 6.51 18.12 10.33
CA THR A 170 6.41 17.30 9.12
C THR A 170 7.73 16.60 8.81
N SER A 171 7.73 15.80 7.76
CA SER A 171 8.90 15.13 7.19
C SER A 171 8.89 15.29 5.66
N GLU A 172 9.72 14.54 4.96
CA GLU A 172 9.70 14.52 3.48
C GLU A 172 8.45 13.87 2.89
N ALA A 173 7.73 13.08 3.68
CA ALA A 173 6.48 12.44 3.27
C ALA A 173 5.29 13.42 3.34
N SER A 174 4.18 13.04 2.70
CA SER A 174 2.91 13.77 2.77
C SER A 174 2.21 13.56 4.11
N VAL A 175 2.71 14.21 5.15
CA VAL A 175 2.26 14.01 6.54
C VAL A 175 2.15 15.30 7.34
N PHE A 176 1.16 15.34 8.25
CA PHE A 176 1.05 16.31 9.33
C PHE A 176 1.15 15.55 10.65
N GLN A 177 2.18 15.79 11.43
CA GLN A 177 2.45 15.04 12.65
C GLN A 177 2.21 15.92 13.88
N ILE A 178 1.58 15.34 14.90
CA ILE A 178 1.28 15.99 16.17
C ILE A 178 1.88 15.17 17.28
N ALA A 179 2.91 15.70 17.95
CA ALA A 179 3.48 15.09 19.15
C ALA A 179 2.91 15.75 20.40
N ALA A 180 2.52 14.93 21.38
CA ALA A 180 2.05 15.36 22.67
C ALA A 180 2.36 14.32 23.75
N HIS A 181 2.60 14.81 24.97
CA HIS A 181 2.89 13.96 26.11
C HIS A 181 1.62 13.28 26.63
N GLU A 182 1.65 11.97 26.80
CA GLU A 182 0.46 11.19 27.15
C GLU A 182 -0.20 11.62 28.47
N GLU A 183 0.60 11.91 29.49
CA GLU A 183 0.08 12.24 30.82
C GLU A 183 -0.30 13.72 30.98
N THR A 184 0.55 14.64 30.46
CA THR A 184 0.34 16.07 30.67
C THR A 184 -0.61 16.72 29.69
N PHE A 185 -0.66 16.22 28.46
CA PHE A 185 -1.61 16.68 27.43
C PHE A 185 -2.86 15.80 27.38
N GLY A 186 -2.69 14.49 27.50
CA GLY A 186 -3.75 13.50 27.40
C GLY A 186 -3.85 12.85 26.04
N LEU A 187 -3.91 11.52 26.05
CA LEU A 187 -3.96 10.72 24.82
C LEU A 187 -5.25 10.96 24.03
N ASP A 188 -6.41 11.02 24.70
CA ASP A 188 -7.69 11.27 24.06
C ASP A 188 -7.74 12.66 23.43
N LYS A 189 -7.20 13.68 24.10
CA LYS A 189 -7.09 15.03 23.56
C LYS A 189 -6.20 15.08 22.31
N LEU A 190 -5.10 14.33 22.30
CA LEU A 190 -4.24 14.20 21.13
C LEU A 190 -4.99 13.58 19.95
N TYR A 191 -5.75 12.53 20.18
CA TYR A 191 -6.54 11.89 19.11
C TYR A 191 -7.62 12.80 18.57
N GLU A 192 -8.34 13.52 19.44
CA GLU A 192 -9.34 14.51 19.04
C GLU A 192 -8.72 15.62 18.17
N LEU A 193 -7.55 16.13 18.58
CA LEU A 193 -6.81 17.12 17.80
C LEU A 193 -6.40 16.59 16.42
N CYS A 194 -5.99 15.33 16.33
CA CYS A 194 -5.66 14.71 15.05
C CYS A 194 -6.88 14.57 14.14
N GLU A 195 -8.06 14.25 14.67
CA GLU A 195 -9.31 14.22 13.89
C GLU A 195 -9.64 15.62 13.33
N ILE A 196 -9.55 16.66 14.17
CA ILE A 196 -9.75 18.07 13.75
C ILE A 196 -8.75 18.43 12.64
N ALA A 197 -7.47 18.06 12.81
CA ALA A 197 -6.45 18.32 11.81
C ALA A 197 -6.76 17.59 10.48
N ARG A 198 -7.23 16.34 10.54
CA ARG A 198 -7.63 15.59 9.35
C ARG A 198 -8.77 16.29 8.59
N GLU A 199 -9.78 16.76 9.31
CA GLU A 199 -10.90 17.50 8.72
C GLU A 199 -10.44 18.82 8.07
N GLU A 200 -9.63 19.61 8.76
CA GLU A 200 -9.14 20.91 8.23
C GLU A 200 -8.24 20.72 7.00
N LEU A 201 -7.38 19.73 7.00
CA LEU A 201 -6.54 19.41 5.85
C LEU A 201 -7.36 18.95 4.64
N THR A 202 -8.42 18.19 4.87
CA THR A 202 -9.34 17.72 3.83
C THR A 202 -10.16 18.89 3.27
N ASN A 203 -10.79 19.68 4.14
CA ASN A 203 -11.65 20.81 3.76
C ASN A 203 -10.86 21.95 3.09
N GLY A 204 -9.61 22.11 3.49
CA GLY A 204 -8.70 23.11 2.91
C GLY A 204 -8.08 22.70 1.57
N GLY A 205 -8.32 21.46 1.11
CA GLY A 205 -7.78 20.94 -0.16
C GLY A 205 -6.27 20.76 -0.16
N TYR A 206 -5.66 20.54 1.00
CA TYR A 206 -4.20 20.38 1.12
C TYR A 206 -3.69 19.03 0.58
N ASN A 207 -4.57 18.05 0.39
CA ASN A 207 -4.23 16.70 -0.13
C ASN A 207 -3.11 15.99 0.65
N ILE A 208 -3.06 16.16 1.96
CA ILE A 208 -2.06 15.53 2.82
C ILE A 208 -2.48 14.08 3.10
N GLY A 209 -1.58 13.15 2.81
CA GLY A 209 -1.86 11.71 2.89
C GLY A 209 -2.20 11.21 4.29
N ARG A 210 -1.49 11.69 5.33
CA ARG A 210 -1.72 11.21 6.71
C ARG A 210 -1.58 12.33 7.73
N VAL A 211 -2.43 12.26 8.76
CA VAL A 211 -2.23 12.92 10.05
C VAL A 211 -1.76 11.86 11.03
N ILE A 212 -0.68 12.11 11.76
CA ILE A 212 -0.10 11.12 12.66
C ILE A 212 -0.08 11.65 14.09
N ALA A 213 -0.77 10.96 14.98
CA ALA A 213 -0.63 11.14 16.40
C ALA A 213 0.67 10.48 16.89
N ARG A 214 1.54 11.27 17.52
CA ARG A 214 2.84 10.85 18.05
C ARG A 214 2.92 11.06 19.56
N PRO A 215 2.24 10.20 20.35
CA PRO A 215 2.31 10.31 21.81
C PRO A 215 3.69 9.92 22.33
N PHE A 216 4.11 10.59 23.41
CA PHE A 216 5.38 10.31 24.06
C PHE A 216 5.27 10.43 25.58
N ILE A 217 6.26 9.88 26.28
CA ILE A 217 6.45 9.95 27.73
C ILE A 217 7.88 10.41 28.03
N GLY A 218 8.16 10.68 29.30
CA GLY A 218 9.45 11.18 29.76
C GLY A 218 9.29 12.54 30.44
N ASP A 219 10.34 13.06 31.05
CA ASP A 219 10.29 14.30 31.85
C ASP A 219 11.26 15.38 31.42
N LYS A 220 12.26 15.04 30.60
CA LYS A 220 13.30 15.97 30.13
C LYS A 220 13.94 15.55 28.81
N ALA A 221 14.63 16.47 28.18
CA ALA A 221 15.43 16.19 26.98
C ALA A 221 16.41 15.04 27.25
N GLY A 222 16.54 14.14 26.29
CA GLY A 222 17.35 12.93 26.35
C GLY A 222 16.65 11.72 26.96
N ASN A 223 15.49 11.87 27.62
CA ASN A 223 14.72 10.71 28.08
C ASN A 223 13.29 10.63 27.53
N PHE A 224 12.91 11.51 26.62
CA PHE A 224 11.64 11.39 25.94
C PHE A 224 11.59 10.16 25.04
N GLN A 225 10.51 9.40 25.13
CA GLN A 225 10.30 8.18 24.37
C GLN A 225 8.91 8.17 23.74
N ARG A 226 8.85 7.88 22.43
CA ARG A 226 7.57 7.67 21.76
C ARG A 226 6.94 6.37 22.24
N THR A 227 5.62 6.40 22.47
CA THR A 227 4.88 5.22 22.90
C THR A 227 4.31 4.44 21.72
N GLY A 228 3.80 3.24 21.98
CA GLY A 228 3.10 2.43 21.00
C GLY A 228 1.68 2.90 20.66
N ASN A 229 1.18 3.98 21.30
CA ASN A 229 -0.16 4.52 21.10
C ASN A 229 -0.27 5.48 19.90
N ARG A 230 0.64 5.36 18.95
CA ARG A 230 0.58 6.04 17.66
C ARG A 230 -0.72 5.71 16.93
N ARG A 231 -1.34 6.72 16.33
CA ARG A 231 -2.43 6.56 15.35
C ARG A 231 -2.13 7.33 14.08
N ASP A 232 -2.41 6.70 12.95
CA ASP A 232 -2.34 7.30 11.63
C ASP A 232 -3.76 7.46 11.09
N LEU A 233 -4.14 8.72 10.78
CA LEU A 233 -5.39 9.05 10.13
C LEU A 233 -5.10 9.30 8.65
N ALA A 234 -5.36 8.31 7.81
CA ALA A 234 -5.15 8.41 6.38
C ALA A 234 -6.22 9.30 5.73
N GLN A 235 -5.88 9.89 4.60
CA GLN A 235 -6.86 10.47 3.69
C GLN A 235 -7.77 9.36 3.18
N GLU A 236 -9.05 9.64 3.05
CA GLU A 236 -10.01 8.70 2.47
C GLU A 236 -9.90 8.71 0.93
N PRO A 237 -10.24 7.58 0.27
CA PRO A 237 -10.40 7.56 -1.18
C PRO A 237 -11.35 8.66 -1.66
N GLY A 238 -11.08 9.25 -2.82
CA GLY A 238 -11.86 10.36 -3.37
C GLY A 238 -13.28 10.04 -3.82
N GLY A 239 -13.69 8.78 -3.67
CA GLY A 239 -15.02 8.29 -3.99
C GLY A 239 -15.23 6.86 -3.48
N PRO A 240 -16.44 6.28 -3.66
CA PRO A 240 -16.71 4.92 -3.23
C PRO A 240 -15.85 3.92 -4.03
N THR A 241 -15.04 3.16 -3.32
CA THR A 241 -14.31 2.03 -3.91
C THR A 241 -15.25 0.86 -4.19
N VAL A 242 -14.78 -0.11 -4.98
CA VAL A 242 -15.55 -1.35 -5.18
C VAL A 242 -15.75 -2.11 -3.86
N LEU A 243 -14.85 -1.95 -2.89
CA LEU A 243 -14.99 -2.50 -1.55
C LEU A 243 -16.21 -1.91 -0.84
N GLN A 244 -16.33 -0.58 -0.86
CA GLN A 244 -17.48 0.13 -0.28
C GLN A 244 -18.79 -0.24 -0.99
N LYS A 245 -18.76 -0.31 -2.32
CA LYS A 245 -19.96 -0.71 -3.11
C LYS A 245 -20.41 -2.13 -2.81
N LEU A 246 -19.49 -3.07 -2.59
CA LEU A 246 -19.85 -4.43 -2.19
C LEU A 246 -20.60 -4.44 -0.85
N VAL A 247 -20.15 -3.66 0.11
CA VAL A 247 -20.80 -3.53 1.42
C VAL A 247 -22.17 -2.87 1.29
N ASP A 248 -22.23 -1.72 0.63
CA ASP A 248 -23.44 -0.90 0.57
C ASP A 248 -24.54 -1.50 -0.31
N GLU A 249 -24.18 -2.05 -1.46
CA GLU A 249 -25.14 -2.52 -2.47
C GLU A 249 -25.46 -4.01 -2.37
N LYS A 250 -24.55 -4.82 -1.84
CA LYS A 250 -24.69 -6.28 -1.77
C LYS A 250 -24.71 -6.83 -0.35
N HIS A 251 -24.61 -5.96 0.66
CA HIS A 251 -24.48 -6.37 2.06
C HIS A 251 -23.32 -7.36 2.25
N GLY A 252 -22.28 -7.19 1.43
CA GLY A 252 -21.10 -8.05 1.40
C GLY A 252 -20.14 -7.77 2.55
N GLN A 253 -19.12 -8.59 2.65
CA GLN A 253 -18.06 -8.45 3.64
C GLN A 253 -16.72 -8.19 2.95
N VAL A 254 -15.94 -7.33 3.57
CA VAL A 254 -14.57 -7.06 3.15
C VAL A 254 -13.66 -7.24 4.35
N VAL A 255 -12.81 -8.26 4.26
CA VAL A 255 -11.80 -8.56 5.28
C VAL A 255 -10.47 -7.99 4.83
N GLY A 256 -9.99 -6.99 5.53
CA GLY A 256 -8.66 -6.40 5.31
C GLY A 256 -7.61 -7.04 6.19
N VAL A 257 -6.65 -7.75 5.59
CA VAL A 257 -5.55 -8.40 6.28
C VAL A 257 -4.26 -7.58 6.15
N GLY A 258 -3.58 -7.34 7.25
CA GLY A 258 -2.39 -6.50 7.30
C GLY A 258 -2.75 -5.01 7.26
N LYS A 259 -2.16 -4.26 6.33
CA LYS A 259 -2.33 -2.79 6.23
C LYS A 259 -3.56 -2.33 5.44
N ILE A 260 -4.33 -3.23 4.89
CA ILE A 260 -5.45 -2.86 3.99
C ILE A 260 -6.44 -1.89 4.65
N ALA A 261 -6.86 -2.15 5.87
CA ALA A 261 -7.81 -1.26 6.55
C ALA A 261 -7.26 0.17 6.71
N ASP A 262 -6.00 0.30 7.03
CA ASP A 262 -5.35 1.61 7.20
C ASP A 262 -5.18 2.33 5.84
N ILE A 263 -4.85 1.61 4.78
CA ILE A 263 -4.72 2.14 3.42
C ILE A 263 -6.04 2.74 2.92
N TYR A 264 -7.16 2.10 3.21
CA TYR A 264 -8.49 2.57 2.82
C TYR A 264 -9.17 3.45 3.87
N ALA A 265 -8.45 3.91 4.89
CA ALA A 265 -9.01 4.69 6.01
C ALA A 265 -10.24 4.02 6.63
N ASN A 266 -10.24 2.70 6.71
CA ASN A 266 -11.33 1.80 7.12
C ASN A 266 -12.60 1.87 6.26
N ARG A 267 -12.61 2.63 5.14
CA ARG A 267 -13.77 2.72 4.26
C ARG A 267 -13.98 1.44 3.46
N GLY A 268 -15.17 0.88 3.56
CA GLY A 268 -15.52 -0.38 2.90
C GLY A 268 -14.86 -1.62 3.52
N ILE A 269 -14.30 -1.53 4.72
CA ILE A 269 -13.70 -2.64 5.45
C ILE A 269 -14.64 -3.06 6.59
N THR A 270 -15.13 -4.29 6.54
CA THR A 270 -16.06 -4.82 7.57
C THR A 270 -15.34 -5.60 8.67
N LYS A 271 -14.17 -6.14 8.38
CA LYS A 271 -13.33 -6.86 9.34
C LYS A 271 -11.87 -6.53 9.12
N LYS A 272 -11.18 -6.15 10.18
CA LYS A 272 -9.75 -5.86 10.20
C LYS A 272 -8.99 -7.00 10.87
N VAL A 273 -8.00 -7.56 10.20
CA VAL A 273 -7.15 -8.63 10.70
C VAL A 273 -5.70 -8.17 10.72
N LYS A 274 -5.11 -8.09 11.90
CA LYS A 274 -3.71 -7.73 12.07
C LYS A 274 -2.83 -8.96 11.91
N ALA A 275 -1.81 -8.85 11.08
CA ALA A 275 -0.74 -9.82 10.92
C ALA A 275 0.53 -9.11 10.46
N THR A 276 1.68 -9.60 10.87
CA THR A 276 2.99 -9.04 10.52
C THR A 276 3.94 -10.16 10.12
N GLY A 277 4.59 -9.99 8.97
CA GLY A 277 5.46 -10.98 8.38
C GLY A 277 4.75 -11.89 7.37
N LEU A 278 5.50 -12.31 6.35
CA LEU A 278 4.95 -13.02 5.19
C LEU A 278 4.18 -14.28 5.60
N ASP A 279 4.73 -15.11 6.45
CA ASP A 279 4.07 -16.35 6.92
C ASP A 279 2.81 -16.06 7.72
N ALA A 280 2.84 -15.10 8.64
CA ALA A 280 1.68 -14.72 9.43
C ALA A 280 0.55 -14.13 8.56
N LEU A 281 0.90 -13.35 7.53
CA LEU A 281 -0.06 -12.83 6.56
C LEU A 281 -0.71 -13.96 5.74
N PHE A 282 0.07 -14.98 5.34
CA PHE A 282 -0.49 -16.18 4.70
C PHE A 282 -1.42 -16.94 5.63
N ASP A 283 -1.00 -17.20 6.87
CA ASP A 283 -1.82 -17.93 7.85
C ASP A 283 -3.14 -17.21 8.11
N ALA A 284 -3.10 -15.89 8.29
CA ALA A 284 -4.29 -15.08 8.47
C ALA A 284 -5.21 -15.12 7.23
N THR A 285 -4.63 -15.01 6.04
CA THR A 285 -5.38 -15.08 4.78
C THR A 285 -6.07 -16.43 4.60
N ILE A 286 -5.36 -17.53 4.85
CA ILE A 286 -5.90 -18.90 4.78
C ILE A 286 -7.07 -19.05 5.73
N LYS A 287 -6.92 -18.58 6.98
CA LYS A 287 -8.01 -18.62 7.96
C LYS A 287 -9.24 -17.86 7.46
N GLU A 288 -9.06 -16.63 7.00
CA GLU A 288 -10.18 -15.81 6.53
C GLU A 288 -10.83 -16.38 5.26
N MET A 289 -10.05 -16.98 4.34
CA MET A 289 -10.58 -17.67 3.16
C MET A 289 -11.47 -18.86 3.54
N LYS A 290 -11.08 -19.63 4.56
CA LYS A 290 -11.87 -20.77 5.06
C LYS A 290 -13.21 -20.34 5.67
N GLU A 291 -13.21 -19.19 6.35
CA GLU A 291 -14.38 -18.63 7.04
C GLU A 291 -15.28 -17.79 6.12
N ALA A 292 -14.79 -17.36 4.95
CA ALA A 292 -15.49 -16.45 4.04
C ALA A 292 -16.80 -17.03 3.51
N GLY A 293 -17.87 -16.26 3.66
CA GLY A 293 -19.20 -16.56 3.10
C GLY A 293 -19.37 -15.98 1.69
N ASP A 294 -20.62 -15.94 1.24
CA ASP A 294 -20.99 -15.31 -0.04
C ASP A 294 -20.77 -13.79 -0.01
N ASN A 295 -20.57 -13.20 -1.19
CA ASN A 295 -20.31 -11.76 -1.34
C ASN A 295 -19.16 -11.26 -0.42
N THR A 296 -18.06 -11.99 -0.38
CA THR A 296 -16.91 -11.65 0.46
C THR A 296 -15.67 -11.36 -0.39
N ILE A 297 -14.97 -10.29 -0.04
CA ILE A 297 -13.58 -10.04 -0.46
C ILE A 297 -12.67 -10.26 0.76
N VAL A 298 -11.62 -11.06 0.58
CA VAL A 298 -10.46 -11.09 1.49
C VAL A 298 -9.32 -10.41 0.76
N PHE A 299 -8.86 -9.29 1.30
CA PHE A 299 -7.81 -8.48 0.70
C PHE A 299 -6.61 -8.43 1.65
N THR A 300 -5.46 -8.94 1.19
CA THR A 300 -4.22 -9.00 1.97
C THR A 300 -3.13 -8.16 1.32
N CYS A 301 -2.45 -7.35 2.10
CA CYS A 301 -1.23 -6.64 1.69
C CYS A 301 0.00 -7.34 2.29
N PHE A 302 0.84 -7.90 1.43
CA PHE A 302 2.12 -8.49 1.80
C PHE A 302 3.20 -7.40 1.78
N VAL A 303 3.22 -6.61 2.83
CA VAL A 303 4.03 -5.37 2.94
C VAL A 303 5.52 -5.61 3.03
N ASP A 304 5.96 -6.81 3.37
CA ASP A 304 7.37 -7.14 3.57
C ASP A 304 8.21 -6.89 2.31
N PHE A 305 7.65 -7.13 1.13
CA PHE A 305 8.31 -6.86 -0.15
C PHE A 305 8.75 -5.41 -0.27
N ASP A 306 7.91 -4.49 0.15
CA ASP A 306 8.23 -3.06 0.16
C ASP A 306 9.12 -2.66 1.33
N SER A 307 8.64 -2.89 2.56
CA SER A 307 9.25 -2.33 3.77
C SER A 307 10.56 -2.98 4.18
N LEU A 308 10.73 -4.29 3.94
CA LEU A 308 11.94 -5.01 4.33
C LEU A 308 12.96 -5.10 3.21
N TRP A 309 12.52 -5.19 1.95
CA TRP A 309 13.43 -5.51 0.84
C TRP A 309 13.45 -4.43 -0.26
N GLY A 310 12.33 -3.86 -0.64
CA GLY A 310 12.25 -2.81 -1.65
C GLY A 310 13.01 -1.54 -1.23
N HIS A 311 12.53 -0.87 -0.20
CA HIS A 311 13.15 0.34 0.35
C HIS A 311 14.58 0.14 0.85
N ARG A 312 14.89 -1.03 1.39
CA ARG A 312 16.24 -1.37 1.90
C ARG A 312 17.18 -1.85 0.81
N ARG A 313 16.73 -1.93 -0.44
CA ARG A 313 17.52 -2.40 -1.58
C ARG A 313 18.16 -3.78 -1.33
N ASP A 314 17.41 -4.66 -0.67
CA ASP A 314 17.82 -6.03 -0.36
C ASP A 314 17.31 -7.00 -1.44
N VAL A 315 18.09 -7.16 -2.49
CA VAL A 315 17.74 -8.02 -3.65
C VAL A 315 17.59 -9.49 -3.22
N ALA A 316 18.51 -9.99 -2.41
CA ALA A 316 18.47 -11.40 -1.97
C ALA A 316 17.27 -11.67 -1.05
N GLY A 317 16.95 -10.75 -0.13
CA GLY A 317 15.77 -10.82 0.72
C GLY A 317 14.47 -10.80 -0.09
N TYR A 318 14.40 -9.91 -1.08
CA TYR A 318 13.23 -9.82 -1.99
C TYR A 318 13.03 -11.13 -2.76
N ALA A 319 14.09 -11.68 -3.33
CA ALA A 319 14.04 -12.96 -4.05
C ALA A 319 13.60 -14.11 -3.13
N ALA A 320 14.17 -14.21 -1.93
CA ALA A 320 13.77 -15.22 -0.95
C ALA A 320 12.30 -15.09 -0.54
N GLY A 321 11.82 -13.86 -0.38
CA GLY A 321 10.42 -13.56 -0.10
C GLY A 321 9.47 -14.00 -1.21
N LEU A 322 9.83 -13.74 -2.48
CA LEU A 322 9.08 -14.20 -3.65
C LEU A 322 9.03 -15.72 -3.71
N GLU A 323 10.13 -16.39 -3.44
CA GLU A 323 10.21 -17.86 -3.42
C GLU A 323 9.38 -18.46 -2.28
N LEU A 324 9.36 -17.84 -1.10
CA LEU A 324 8.48 -18.23 0.00
C LEU A 324 7.00 -18.03 -0.35
N PHE A 325 6.65 -16.88 -0.91
CA PHE A 325 5.29 -16.60 -1.40
C PHE A 325 4.84 -17.66 -2.41
N ASP A 326 5.69 -17.97 -3.37
CA ASP A 326 5.41 -18.95 -4.42
C ASP A 326 5.19 -20.37 -3.85
N ARG A 327 6.00 -20.78 -2.88
CA ARG A 327 5.82 -22.09 -2.23
C ARG A 327 4.50 -22.20 -1.48
N ARG A 328 4.02 -21.12 -0.90
CA ARG A 328 2.75 -21.10 -0.15
C ARG A 328 1.51 -20.83 -1.01
N LEU A 329 1.70 -20.31 -2.22
CA LEU A 329 0.59 -19.98 -3.12
C LEU A 329 -0.37 -21.15 -3.40
N PRO A 330 0.07 -22.40 -3.60
CA PRO A 330 -0.83 -23.55 -3.74
C PRO A 330 -1.81 -23.75 -2.57
N GLU A 331 -1.47 -23.34 -1.35
CA GLU A 331 -2.37 -23.43 -0.20
C GLU A 331 -3.60 -22.52 -0.40
N LEU A 332 -3.44 -21.34 -0.98
CA LEU A 332 -4.54 -20.43 -1.32
C LEU A 332 -5.36 -21.01 -2.49
N MET A 333 -4.69 -21.48 -3.53
CA MET A 333 -5.35 -22.03 -4.74
C MET A 333 -6.23 -23.23 -4.40
N ALA A 334 -5.79 -24.07 -3.47
CA ALA A 334 -6.54 -25.25 -3.03
C ALA A 334 -7.83 -24.93 -2.25
N LEU A 335 -7.99 -23.70 -1.75
CA LEU A 335 -9.18 -23.26 -1.01
C LEU A 335 -10.27 -22.69 -1.91
N LEU A 336 -9.99 -22.51 -3.20
CA LEU A 336 -10.94 -21.91 -4.13
C LEU A 336 -12.11 -22.85 -4.42
N ARG A 337 -13.32 -22.32 -4.37
CA ARG A 337 -14.56 -22.98 -4.78
C ARG A 337 -14.92 -22.60 -6.21
N ASP A 338 -15.93 -23.24 -6.77
CA ASP A 338 -16.27 -23.17 -8.21
C ASP A 338 -16.39 -21.74 -8.78
N ASP A 339 -16.95 -20.81 -8.02
CA ASP A 339 -17.18 -19.45 -8.48
C ASP A 339 -16.13 -18.44 -8.01
N ASP A 340 -15.15 -18.88 -7.20
CA ASP A 340 -14.15 -18.00 -6.61
C ASP A 340 -13.16 -17.49 -7.64
N ILE A 341 -12.63 -16.28 -7.37
CA ILE A 341 -11.49 -15.73 -8.08
C ILE A 341 -10.38 -15.33 -7.10
N LEU A 342 -9.15 -15.65 -7.48
CA LEU A 342 -7.93 -15.21 -6.82
C LEU A 342 -7.22 -14.23 -7.74
N ILE A 343 -6.91 -13.03 -7.22
CA ILE A 343 -6.17 -11.99 -7.94
C ILE A 343 -4.86 -11.74 -7.19
N LEU A 344 -3.74 -11.93 -7.88
CA LEU A 344 -2.42 -11.55 -7.41
C LEU A 344 -2.00 -10.30 -8.16
N THR A 345 -1.60 -9.26 -7.44
CA THR A 345 -1.20 -8.00 -8.04
C THR A 345 -0.19 -7.26 -7.16
N ALA A 346 0.15 -6.05 -7.52
CA ALA A 346 0.96 -5.13 -6.75
C ALA A 346 0.32 -3.73 -6.79
N ASP A 347 0.84 -2.81 -6.03
CA ASP A 347 0.35 -1.43 -5.94
C ASP A 347 1.28 -0.40 -6.60
N HIS A 348 2.55 -0.71 -6.73
CA HIS A 348 3.60 0.06 -7.41
C HIS A 348 4.84 -0.81 -7.61
N GLY A 349 5.94 -0.24 -8.10
CA GLY A 349 7.26 -0.83 -8.10
C GLY A 349 8.12 -0.33 -6.94
N CYS A 350 9.17 -1.06 -6.60
CA CYS A 350 10.28 -0.61 -5.75
C CYS A 350 11.49 -1.48 -6.03
N ASP A 351 12.11 -1.21 -7.15
CA ASP A 351 13.24 -2.00 -7.67
C ASP A 351 14.42 -1.96 -6.68
N PRO A 352 14.79 -3.11 -6.09
CA PRO A 352 15.84 -3.14 -5.06
C PRO A 352 17.26 -2.91 -5.63
N THR A 353 17.40 -2.82 -6.95
CA THR A 353 18.65 -2.44 -7.62
C THR A 353 18.70 -0.97 -7.98
N TRP A 354 17.60 -0.23 -7.79
CA TRP A 354 17.47 1.16 -8.22
C TRP A 354 18.18 2.13 -7.29
N LYS A 355 18.48 3.33 -7.80
CA LYS A 355 19.05 4.42 -7.01
C LYS A 355 18.09 4.91 -5.93
N GLY A 356 18.65 5.45 -4.85
CA GLY A 356 17.84 5.99 -3.74
C GLY A 356 17.07 4.91 -2.97
N GLU A 357 16.01 5.32 -2.32
CA GLU A 357 15.17 4.45 -1.48
C GLU A 357 13.67 4.55 -1.83
N ASP A 358 13.32 5.31 -2.87
CA ASP A 358 11.94 5.56 -3.26
C ASP A 358 11.36 4.43 -4.11
N HIS A 359 10.04 4.42 -4.23
CA HIS A 359 9.30 3.58 -5.17
C HIS A 359 9.67 3.86 -6.62
N THR A 360 9.41 2.92 -7.50
CA THR A 360 9.63 3.05 -8.94
C THR A 360 8.32 2.97 -9.72
N ARG A 361 8.20 3.82 -10.74
CA ARG A 361 7.02 3.87 -11.62
C ARG A 361 7.06 2.73 -12.61
N GLU A 362 6.31 1.67 -12.31
CA GLU A 362 6.30 0.44 -13.09
C GLU A 362 4.89 -0.04 -13.39
N HIS A 363 4.75 -0.86 -14.45
CA HIS A 363 3.58 -1.72 -14.58
C HIS A 363 3.51 -2.68 -13.41
N ILE A 364 2.29 -3.06 -13.03
CA ILE A 364 2.05 -4.13 -12.06
C ILE A 364 1.54 -5.38 -12.77
N PRO A 365 1.84 -6.59 -12.24
CA PRO A 365 1.20 -7.80 -12.71
C PRO A 365 -0.26 -7.85 -12.23
N VAL A 366 -1.12 -8.41 -13.07
CA VAL A 366 -2.48 -8.79 -12.67
C VAL A 366 -2.65 -10.24 -13.08
N LEU A 367 -2.58 -11.14 -12.10
CA LEU A 367 -2.70 -12.59 -12.32
C LEU A 367 -4.01 -13.05 -11.71
N VAL A 368 -4.88 -13.62 -12.52
CA VAL A 368 -6.21 -14.07 -12.09
C VAL A 368 -6.33 -15.57 -12.25
N TYR A 369 -6.76 -16.24 -11.20
CA TYR A 369 -6.96 -17.69 -11.18
C TYR A 369 -8.29 -18.05 -10.53
N GLY A 370 -8.91 -19.08 -11.03
CA GLY A 370 -10.14 -19.65 -10.48
C GLY A 370 -10.68 -20.74 -11.40
N PRO A 371 -11.55 -21.63 -10.87
CA PRO A 371 -12.08 -22.74 -11.66
C PRO A 371 -12.81 -22.33 -12.96
N LYS A 372 -13.42 -21.14 -12.95
CA LYS A 372 -14.14 -20.59 -14.12
C LYS A 372 -13.37 -19.50 -14.87
N VAL A 373 -12.16 -19.16 -14.42
CA VAL A 373 -11.31 -18.18 -15.10
C VAL A 373 -10.64 -18.84 -16.30
N LYS A 374 -10.85 -18.29 -17.48
CA LYS A 374 -10.22 -18.79 -18.69
C LYS A 374 -8.74 -18.36 -18.73
N PRO A 375 -7.79 -19.30 -18.82
CA PRO A 375 -6.38 -18.96 -18.94
C PRO A 375 -6.06 -18.16 -20.20
N GLY A 376 -5.02 -17.33 -20.12
CA GLY A 376 -4.49 -16.60 -21.27
C GLY A 376 -4.25 -15.12 -20.99
N SER A 377 -3.78 -14.41 -22.01
CA SER A 377 -3.47 -13.00 -21.92
C SER A 377 -4.74 -12.15 -21.85
N LEU A 378 -4.78 -11.22 -20.90
CA LEU A 378 -5.75 -10.12 -20.81
C LEU A 378 -5.16 -8.81 -21.38
N GLY A 379 -3.92 -8.84 -21.83
CA GLY A 379 -3.22 -7.73 -22.48
C GLY A 379 -2.77 -6.63 -21.53
N HIS A 380 -2.37 -5.51 -22.15
CA HIS A 380 -2.08 -4.27 -21.44
C HIS A 380 -3.37 -3.66 -20.90
N ARG A 381 -3.31 -3.20 -19.65
CA ARG A 381 -4.40 -2.45 -19.02
C ARG A 381 -3.97 -1.01 -18.79
N GLU A 382 -4.78 -0.08 -19.21
CA GLU A 382 -4.47 1.36 -19.12
C GLU A 382 -4.53 1.91 -17.69
N THR A 383 -5.12 1.15 -16.76
CA THR A 383 -5.29 1.54 -15.37
C THR A 383 -5.42 0.32 -14.45
N PHE A 384 -4.93 0.44 -13.23
CA PHE A 384 -5.19 -0.53 -12.14
C PHE A 384 -6.69 -0.65 -11.84
N ALA A 385 -7.46 0.39 -12.15
CA ALA A 385 -8.90 0.44 -11.91
C ALA A 385 -9.68 -0.63 -12.69
N ASP A 386 -9.08 -1.25 -13.71
CA ASP A 386 -9.67 -2.41 -14.39
C ASP A 386 -9.91 -3.58 -13.42
N ILE A 387 -9.08 -3.71 -12.37
CA ILE A 387 -9.29 -4.69 -11.30
C ILE A 387 -10.59 -4.36 -10.56
N GLY A 388 -10.78 -3.10 -10.15
CA GLY A 388 -11.97 -2.65 -9.44
C GLY A 388 -13.25 -2.83 -10.28
N GLN A 389 -13.21 -2.48 -11.55
CA GLN A 389 -14.36 -2.67 -12.46
C GLN A 389 -14.64 -4.16 -12.72
N THR A 390 -13.61 -4.99 -12.80
CA THR A 390 -13.79 -6.45 -12.90
C THR A 390 -14.51 -7.01 -11.67
N LEU A 391 -14.12 -6.56 -10.48
CA LEU A 391 -14.80 -6.94 -9.23
C LEU A 391 -16.24 -6.43 -9.17
N ALA A 392 -16.49 -5.20 -9.62
CA ALA A 392 -17.85 -4.64 -9.69
C ALA A 392 -18.76 -5.51 -10.56
N LYS A 393 -18.30 -5.87 -11.75
CA LYS A 393 -19.00 -6.78 -12.64
C LYS A 393 -19.18 -8.17 -12.04
N TYR A 394 -18.14 -8.70 -11.43
CA TYR A 394 -18.17 -10.03 -10.80
C TYR A 394 -19.21 -10.11 -9.68
N PHE A 395 -19.26 -9.15 -8.77
CA PHE A 395 -20.23 -9.10 -7.69
C PHE A 395 -21.61 -8.54 -8.12
N GLY A 396 -21.70 -7.88 -9.27
CA GLY A 396 -22.93 -7.24 -9.75
C GLY A 396 -23.28 -5.97 -8.98
N THR A 397 -22.28 -5.21 -8.53
CA THR A 397 -22.48 -3.86 -8.01
C THR A 397 -22.69 -2.88 -9.17
N SER A 398 -22.99 -1.62 -8.87
CA SER A 398 -22.95 -0.55 -9.87
C SER A 398 -21.54 -0.40 -10.44
N ASP A 399 -21.45 0.09 -11.68
CA ASP A 399 -20.17 0.31 -12.35
C ASP A 399 -19.29 1.31 -11.61
N MET A 400 -17.97 1.09 -11.68
CA MET A 400 -17.00 2.09 -11.25
C MET A 400 -16.91 3.21 -12.27
N GLU A 401 -16.51 4.40 -11.82
CA GLU A 401 -16.28 5.56 -12.71
C GLU A 401 -15.12 5.31 -13.66
N TYR A 402 -14.10 4.58 -13.21
CA TYR A 402 -12.87 4.27 -13.95
C TYR A 402 -12.69 2.77 -14.11
N GLY A 403 -12.00 2.41 -15.18
CA GLY A 403 -11.64 1.03 -15.46
C GLY A 403 -12.63 0.30 -16.37
N LYS A 404 -12.16 -0.79 -16.95
CA LYS A 404 -12.91 -1.70 -17.81
C LYS A 404 -12.76 -3.12 -17.28
N ALA A 405 -13.85 -3.85 -17.18
CA ALA A 405 -13.79 -5.25 -16.77
C ALA A 405 -12.93 -6.06 -17.75
N MET A 406 -12.10 -6.92 -17.19
CA MET A 406 -11.15 -7.73 -17.97
C MET A 406 -11.80 -8.99 -18.55
N PHE A 407 -12.89 -9.46 -17.94
CA PHE A 407 -13.67 -10.63 -18.39
C PHE A 407 -15.13 -10.58 -17.91
#